data_18630363baedbc9f946f9c288d63b932
#
_entry.id   18630363baedbc9f946f9c288d63b932
#
_cell.length_a   1.000
_cell.length_b   1.000
_cell.length_c   1.000
_cell.angle_alpha   90.00
_cell.angle_beta   90.00
_cell.angle_gamma   90.00
#
_symmetry.space_group_name_H-M   'P 1'
#
loop_
_entity.id
_entity.type
_entity.pdbx_description
1 polymer ?
#
loop_
_entity_poly.entity_id
_entity_poly.type
_entity_poly.pdbx_seq_one_letter_code
_entity_poly.pdbx_strand_id
1 'polypeptide(L)'
;MASRPQGIDTDGLDSLRDGTARLDAAIENALVDGGHDAFAAPALLPGWTIGHVVTHLARNADGLRRVLVGAKVGEQLQPYASPQARADDIEAGAHRSTETIATDYRQAGRQLMETIESLPPAVWQSSVDLGRGGPTTADVIVAARLGEVELHHHDLGVDGGLALLDGTQALHLLRAVLRSYVRTREVPAMKLQPTGAELIVIRDGEQVIAGSATDLVSWLSGRGDGSTLRTTGGLPELPSW
;
A
#
# COMPACT_ATOMS: atom_id res chain seq x y z
N MET A 1 19.73 15.28 14.10
CA MET A 1 18.29 15.06 13.80
C MET A 1 18.07 15.47 12.34
N ALA A 2 17.73 14.56 11.46
CA ALA A 2 17.32 14.91 10.10
C ALA A 2 16.06 15.79 10.18
N SER A 3 16.03 16.90 9.43
CA SER A 3 14.84 17.77 9.37
C SER A 3 13.70 16.98 8.72
N ARG A 4 12.50 17.04 9.33
CA ARG A 4 11.31 16.42 8.73
C ARG A 4 11.07 16.98 7.32
N PRO A 5 10.74 16.12 6.33
CA PRO A 5 10.41 16.59 4.99
C PRO A 5 9.24 17.59 5.05
N GLN A 6 9.36 18.71 4.31
CA GLN A 6 8.28 19.70 4.20
C GLN A 6 7.45 19.42 2.95
N GLY A 7 6.15 19.73 2.99
CA GLY A 7 5.27 19.62 1.81
C GLY A 7 4.58 18.26 1.63
N ILE A 8 4.76 17.34 2.59
CA ILE A 8 4.05 16.04 2.61
C ILE A 8 3.34 15.84 3.95
N ASP A 9 2.42 14.87 3.98
CA ASP A 9 1.79 14.36 5.19
C ASP A 9 2.84 13.63 6.04
N THR A 10 3.31 14.28 7.10
CA THR A 10 4.33 13.73 8.00
C THR A 10 3.82 12.54 8.80
N ASP A 11 2.54 12.52 9.17
CA ASP A 11 1.94 11.43 9.95
C ASP A 11 1.78 10.20 9.05
N GLY A 12 1.43 10.40 7.77
CA GLY A 12 1.44 9.35 6.76
C GLY A 12 2.84 8.78 6.52
N LEU A 13 3.88 9.61 6.52
CA LEU A 13 5.26 9.15 6.38
C LEU A 13 5.74 8.36 7.60
N ASP A 14 5.42 8.80 8.81
CA ASP A 14 5.74 8.06 10.03
C ASP A 14 5.00 6.70 10.05
N SER A 15 3.72 6.68 9.66
CA SER A 15 2.96 5.42 9.49
C SER A 15 3.59 4.48 8.44
N LEU A 16 4.11 5.02 7.33
CA LEU A 16 4.82 4.24 6.33
C LEU A 16 6.12 3.63 6.88
N ARG A 17 6.88 4.37 7.69
CA ARG A 17 8.09 3.85 8.34
C ARG A 17 7.76 2.72 9.31
N ASP A 18 6.75 2.90 10.15
CA ASP A 18 6.30 1.89 11.11
C ASP A 18 5.77 0.64 10.40
N GLY A 19 4.95 0.81 9.35
CA GLY A 19 4.44 -0.29 8.53
C GLY A 19 5.56 -1.05 7.83
N THR A 20 6.55 -0.33 7.27
CA THR A 20 7.73 -0.96 6.66
C THR A 20 8.52 -1.78 7.68
N ALA A 21 8.71 -1.25 8.89
CA ALA A 21 9.43 -1.98 9.93
C ALA A 21 8.69 -3.27 10.37
N ARG A 22 7.34 -3.23 10.47
CA ARG A 22 6.53 -4.44 10.74
C ARG A 22 6.65 -5.47 9.61
N LEU A 23 6.53 -5.03 8.37
CA LEU A 23 6.68 -5.90 7.20
C LEU A 23 8.09 -6.52 7.12
N ASP A 24 9.14 -5.74 7.40
CA ASP A 24 10.53 -6.24 7.44
C ASP A 24 10.68 -7.34 8.49
N ALA A 25 10.09 -7.15 9.68
CA ALA A 25 10.11 -8.15 10.75
C ALA A 25 9.32 -9.43 10.35
N ALA A 26 8.16 -9.28 9.71
CA ALA A 26 7.36 -10.42 9.23
C ALA A 26 8.12 -11.23 8.16
N ILE A 27 8.78 -10.56 7.22
CA ILE A 27 9.63 -11.20 6.20
C ILE A 27 10.82 -11.92 6.85
N GLU A 28 11.48 -11.29 7.83
CA GLU A 28 12.59 -11.92 8.55
C GLU A 28 12.17 -13.17 9.34
N ASN A 29 11.01 -13.10 10.02
CA ASN A 29 10.45 -14.25 10.72
C ASN A 29 10.13 -15.39 9.75
N ALA A 30 9.53 -15.08 8.58
CA ALA A 30 9.28 -16.07 7.56
C ALA A 30 10.56 -16.75 7.06
N LEU A 31 11.66 -15.99 6.93
CA LEU A 31 12.98 -16.51 6.55
C LEU A 31 13.55 -17.45 7.61
N VAL A 32 13.41 -17.09 8.88
CA VAL A 32 13.91 -17.91 10.01
C VAL A 32 13.14 -19.22 10.11
N ASP A 33 11.80 -19.17 9.98
CA ASP A 33 10.93 -20.33 10.18
C ASP A 33 10.92 -21.28 8.95
N GLY A 34 10.97 -20.74 7.74
CA GLY A 34 10.85 -21.50 6.49
C GLY A 34 12.16 -21.79 5.76
N GLY A 35 13.26 -21.17 6.15
CA GLY A 35 14.57 -21.37 5.53
C GLY A 35 14.60 -21.03 4.04
N HIS A 36 15.31 -21.86 3.26
CA HIS A 36 15.50 -21.63 1.81
C HIS A 36 14.21 -21.64 0.99
N ASP A 37 13.18 -22.35 1.46
CA ASP A 37 11.89 -22.50 0.77
C ASP A 37 10.79 -21.59 1.32
N ALA A 38 11.11 -20.70 2.24
CA ALA A 38 10.15 -19.82 2.92
C ALA A 38 9.23 -19.09 1.94
N PHE A 39 9.78 -18.59 0.84
CA PHE A 39 9.03 -17.81 -0.14
C PHE A 39 8.30 -18.62 -1.21
N ALA A 40 8.46 -19.95 -1.22
CA ALA A 40 7.67 -20.85 -2.05
C ALA A 40 6.28 -21.14 -1.43
N ALA A 41 6.09 -20.85 -0.13
CA ALA A 41 4.80 -21.02 0.54
C ALA A 41 3.72 -20.14 -0.10
N PRO A 42 2.45 -20.61 -0.16
CA PRO A 42 1.34 -19.82 -0.69
C PRO A 42 1.08 -18.59 0.18
N ALA A 43 0.80 -17.45 -0.46
CA ALA A 43 0.30 -16.24 0.17
C ALA A 43 -1.24 -16.28 0.28
N LEU A 44 -1.85 -15.31 0.96
CA LEU A 44 -3.32 -15.20 1.01
C LEU A 44 -3.93 -14.73 -0.33
N LEU A 45 -3.11 -14.18 -1.23
CA LEU A 45 -3.56 -13.84 -2.58
C LEU A 45 -3.65 -15.08 -3.47
N PRO A 46 -4.81 -15.34 -4.11
CA PRO A 46 -4.98 -16.51 -4.97
C PRO A 46 -3.92 -16.58 -6.09
N GLY A 47 -3.26 -17.71 -6.19
CA GLY A 47 -2.23 -17.97 -7.22
C GLY A 47 -0.85 -17.36 -6.93
N TRP A 48 -0.68 -16.65 -5.82
CA TRP A 48 0.60 -16.06 -5.41
C TRP A 48 1.26 -16.83 -4.26
N THR A 49 2.59 -16.84 -4.27
CA THR A 49 3.42 -17.26 -3.14
C THR A 49 3.92 -16.02 -2.38
N ILE A 50 4.51 -16.23 -1.21
CA ILE A 50 5.21 -15.16 -0.47
C ILE A 50 6.26 -14.50 -1.37
N GLY A 51 6.97 -15.27 -2.21
CA GLY A 51 7.94 -14.73 -3.16
C GLY A 51 7.34 -13.76 -4.18
N HIS A 52 6.12 -14.01 -4.66
CA HIS A 52 5.40 -13.08 -5.53
C HIS A 52 5.07 -11.77 -4.81
N VAL A 53 4.56 -11.85 -3.57
CA VAL A 53 4.23 -10.66 -2.77
C VAL A 53 5.48 -9.82 -2.50
N VAL A 54 6.57 -10.43 -2.03
CA VAL A 54 7.81 -9.72 -1.71
C VAL A 54 8.47 -9.13 -2.96
N THR A 55 8.46 -9.87 -4.09
CA THR A 55 8.94 -9.36 -5.38
C THR A 55 8.08 -8.20 -5.88
N HIS A 56 6.74 -8.31 -5.76
CA HIS A 56 5.85 -7.21 -6.10
C HIS A 56 6.17 -5.94 -5.28
N LEU A 57 6.37 -6.08 -3.97
CA LEU A 57 6.73 -4.95 -3.10
C LEU A 57 8.05 -4.28 -3.49
N ALA A 58 9.03 -5.06 -3.95
CA ALA A 58 10.30 -4.55 -4.49
C ALA A 58 10.06 -3.75 -5.78
N ARG A 59 9.36 -4.32 -6.75
CA ARG A 59 9.03 -3.65 -8.03
C ARG A 59 8.15 -2.43 -7.85
N ASN A 60 7.24 -2.46 -6.87
CA ASN A 60 6.44 -1.29 -6.51
C ASN A 60 7.32 -0.15 -5.98
N ALA A 61 8.27 -0.44 -5.08
CA ALA A 61 9.21 0.57 -4.59
C ALA A 61 10.05 1.18 -5.72
N ASP A 62 10.58 0.37 -6.62
CA ASP A 62 11.33 0.85 -7.79
C ASP A 62 10.49 1.74 -8.70
N GLY A 63 9.23 1.33 -8.97
CA GLY A 63 8.30 2.08 -9.79
C GLY A 63 7.97 3.45 -9.19
N LEU A 64 7.64 3.51 -7.91
CA LEU A 64 7.34 4.76 -7.20
C LEU A 64 8.57 5.67 -7.12
N ARG A 65 9.75 5.10 -6.86
CA ARG A 65 11.02 5.83 -6.89
C ARG A 65 11.29 6.43 -8.25
N ARG A 66 11.10 5.67 -9.34
CA ARG A 66 11.25 6.15 -10.72
C ARG A 66 10.38 7.37 -10.99
N VAL A 67 9.11 7.35 -10.56
CA VAL A 67 8.19 8.47 -10.71
C VAL A 67 8.69 9.70 -9.95
N LEU A 68 9.16 9.54 -8.69
CA LEU A 68 9.70 10.66 -7.89
C LEU A 68 10.97 11.26 -8.48
N VAL A 69 11.86 10.41 -9.02
CA VAL A 69 13.07 10.87 -9.72
C VAL A 69 12.71 11.66 -10.97
N GLY A 70 11.74 11.20 -11.76
CA GLY A 70 11.20 11.95 -12.90
C GLY A 70 10.63 13.29 -12.48
N ALA A 71 9.76 13.33 -11.48
CA ALA A 71 9.20 14.57 -10.94
C ALA A 71 10.26 15.58 -10.50
N LYS A 72 11.35 15.10 -9.88
CA LYS A 72 12.48 15.95 -9.44
C LYS A 72 13.18 16.67 -10.60
N VAL A 73 13.24 16.04 -11.78
CA VAL A 73 13.91 16.61 -12.97
C VAL A 73 12.91 17.18 -13.98
N GLY A 74 11.61 17.21 -13.66
CA GLY A 74 10.57 17.74 -14.53
C GLY A 74 10.15 16.80 -15.64
N GLU A 75 10.44 15.50 -15.52
CA GLU A 75 10.04 14.46 -16.47
C GLU A 75 8.87 13.63 -15.92
N GLN A 76 7.93 13.27 -16.78
CA GLN A 76 6.86 12.34 -16.44
C GLN A 76 7.28 10.90 -16.76
N LEU A 77 7.82 10.20 -15.75
CA LEU A 77 8.18 8.80 -15.87
C LEU A 77 7.05 7.90 -15.35
N GLN A 78 6.73 6.84 -16.08
CA GLN A 78 5.78 5.82 -15.65
C GLN A 78 6.45 4.86 -14.67
N PRO A 79 5.71 4.30 -13.67
CA PRO A 79 6.27 3.34 -12.73
C PRO A 79 6.77 2.07 -13.40
N TYR A 80 6.10 1.63 -14.46
CA TYR A 80 6.42 0.43 -15.24
C TYR A 80 6.38 0.74 -16.74
N ALA A 81 7.10 -0.04 -17.55
CA ALA A 81 7.08 0.08 -19.00
C ALA A 81 5.68 -0.25 -19.59
N SER A 82 5.00 -1.24 -18.97
CA SER A 82 3.61 -1.61 -19.26
C SER A 82 3.04 -2.47 -18.12
N PRO A 83 1.72 -2.69 -18.06
CA PRO A 83 1.12 -3.65 -17.12
C PRO A 83 1.67 -5.07 -17.32
N GLN A 84 1.93 -5.48 -18.57
CA GLN A 84 2.49 -6.80 -18.86
C GLN A 84 3.93 -6.90 -18.35
N ALA A 85 4.79 -5.90 -18.60
CA ALA A 85 6.16 -5.89 -18.11
C ALA A 85 6.20 -5.99 -16.56
N ARG A 86 5.27 -5.31 -15.86
CA ARG A 86 5.14 -5.47 -14.40
C ARG A 86 4.81 -6.90 -14.01
N ALA A 87 3.86 -7.53 -14.69
CA ALA A 87 3.46 -8.92 -14.39
C ALA A 87 4.61 -9.90 -14.64
N ASP A 88 5.31 -9.75 -15.77
CA ASP A 88 6.45 -10.60 -16.15
C ASP A 88 7.62 -10.45 -15.15
N ASP A 89 7.91 -9.23 -14.70
CA ASP A 89 8.95 -8.95 -13.71
C ASP A 89 8.64 -9.59 -12.35
N ILE A 90 7.37 -9.58 -11.92
CA ILE A 90 6.94 -10.21 -10.67
C ILE A 90 7.06 -11.72 -10.79
N GLU A 91 6.53 -12.31 -11.87
CA GLU A 91 6.56 -13.75 -12.10
C GLU A 91 8.01 -14.28 -12.16
N ALA A 92 8.85 -13.67 -12.98
CA ALA A 92 10.26 -14.05 -13.09
C ALA A 92 11.02 -13.86 -11.77
N GLY A 93 10.71 -12.78 -11.05
CA GLY A 93 11.36 -12.45 -9.80
C GLY A 93 10.98 -13.37 -8.64
N ALA A 94 9.75 -13.88 -8.61
CA ALA A 94 9.22 -14.74 -7.54
C ALA A 94 9.88 -16.12 -7.47
N HIS A 95 10.53 -16.56 -8.54
CA HIS A 95 11.21 -17.86 -8.64
C HIS A 95 12.71 -17.82 -8.31
N ARG A 96 13.23 -16.66 -7.89
CA ARG A 96 14.63 -16.54 -7.41
C ARG A 96 14.78 -17.16 -6.02
N SER A 97 16.02 -17.28 -5.52
CA SER A 97 16.22 -17.73 -4.14
C SER A 97 15.60 -16.75 -3.14
N THR A 98 15.12 -17.28 -2.02
CA THR A 98 14.51 -16.54 -0.92
C THR A 98 15.39 -15.36 -0.47
N GLU A 99 16.71 -15.58 -0.31
CA GLU A 99 17.68 -14.55 0.09
C GLU A 99 17.83 -13.45 -0.98
N THR A 100 17.78 -13.83 -2.27
CA THR A 100 17.86 -12.87 -3.38
C THR A 100 16.63 -11.97 -3.40
N ILE A 101 15.43 -12.54 -3.23
CA ILE A 101 14.18 -11.79 -3.20
C ILE A 101 14.15 -10.84 -1.99
N ALA A 102 14.52 -11.33 -0.80
CA ALA A 102 14.55 -10.51 0.42
C ALA A 102 15.57 -9.36 0.34
N THR A 103 16.74 -9.62 -0.28
CA THR A 103 17.77 -8.59 -0.48
C THR A 103 17.29 -7.52 -1.44
N ASP A 104 16.69 -7.91 -2.56
CA ASP A 104 16.12 -7.02 -3.58
C ASP A 104 15.01 -6.12 -2.97
N TYR A 105 14.09 -6.71 -2.23
CA TYR A 105 13.03 -5.98 -1.52
C TYR A 105 13.59 -4.91 -0.56
N ARG A 106 14.55 -5.30 0.30
CA ARG A 106 15.16 -4.37 1.26
C ARG A 106 15.92 -3.24 0.54
N GLN A 107 16.62 -3.55 -0.54
CA GLN A 107 17.35 -2.56 -1.32
C GLN A 107 16.39 -1.57 -1.99
N ALA A 108 15.36 -2.04 -2.67
CA ALA A 108 14.37 -1.21 -3.34
C ALA A 108 13.61 -0.31 -2.34
N GLY A 109 13.20 -0.88 -1.20
CA GLY A 109 12.55 -0.14 -0.11
C GLY A 109 13.42 0.99 0.45
N ARG A 110 14.69 0.71 0.77
CA ARG A 110 15.65 1.73 1.24
C ARG A 110 15.84 2.85 0.22
N GLN A 111 16.05 2.52 -1.05
CA GLN A 111 16.25 3.52 -2.10
C GLN A 111 15.02 4.42 -2.30
N LEU A 112 13.82 3.87 -2.18
CA LEU A 112 12.60 4.67 -2.21
C LEU A 112 12.55 5.63 -1.01
N MET A 113 12.79 5.14 0.21
CA MET A 113 12.77 5.98 1.42
C MET A 113 13.83 7.09 1.37
N GLU A 114 15.06 6.79 0.94
CA GLU A 114 16.11 7.80 0.73
C GLU A 114 15.68 8.87 -0.29
N THR A 115 15.00 8.45 -1.36
CA THR A 115 14.44 9.38 -2.36
C THR A 115 13.37 10.26 -1.73
N ILE A 116 12.41 9.69 -0.98
CA ILE A 116 11.36 10.43 -0.27
C ILE A 116 11.98 11.47 0.69
N GLU A 117 12.96 11.08 1.49
CA GLU A 117 13.56 11.94 2.50
C GLU A 117 14.44 13.06 1.92
N SER A 118 14.99 12.85 0.73
CA SER A 118 15.84 13.83 0.04
C SER A 118 15.10 14.71 -0.97
N LEU A 119 13.79 14.52 -1.14
CA LEU A 119 13.04 15.25 -2.16
C LEU A 119 12.80 16.71 -1.74
N PRO A 120 13.07 17.69 -2.61
CA PRO A 120 12.74 19.08 -2.32
C PRO A 120 11.24 19.31 -2.10
N PRO A 121 10.83 20.18 -1.15
CA PRO A 121 9.40 20.40 -0.84
C PRO A 121 8.53 20.74 -2.05
N ALA A 122 9.05 21.51 -2.99
CA ALA A 122 8.31 21.92 -4.18
C ALA A 122 7.94 20.73 -5.10
N VAL A 123 8.73 19.65 -5.09
CA VAL A 123 8.50 18.48 -5.96
C VAL A 123 7.25 17.70 -5.55
N TRP A 124 6.85 17.78 -4.28
CA TRP A 124 5.64 17.08 -3.81
C TRP A 124 4.36 17.54 -4.47
N GLN A 125 4.33 18.76 -5.00
CA GLN A 125 3.19 19.33 -5.75
C GLN A 125 3.32 19.12 -7.26
N SER A 126 4.39 18.49 -7.75
CA SER A 126 4.55 18.18 -9.16
C SER A 126 3.52 17.17 -9.62
N SER A 127 3.02 17.35 -10.84
CA SER A 127 2.12 16.38 -11.47
C SER A 127 2.87 15.09 -11.80
N VAL A 128 2.29 13.96 -11.42
CA VAL A 128 2.80 12.61 -11.71
C VAL A 128 1.67 11.72 -12.20
N ASP A 129 2.01 10.63 -12.88
CA ASP A 129 1.06 9.58 -13.28
C ASP A 129 1.53 8.23 -12.74
N LEU A 130 0.67 7.55 -12.00
CA LEU A 130 0.94 6.23 -11.45
C LEU A 130 0.41 5.08 -12.33
N GLY A 131 0.05 5.39 -13.59
CA GLY A 131 -0.47 4.43 -14.57
C GLY A 131 -1.94 4.06 -14.35
N ARG A 132 -2.59 4.58 -13.29
CA ARG A 132 -4.02 4.38 -13.00
C ARG A 132 -4.64 5.64 -12.41
N GLY A 133 -5.87 5.95 -12.81
CA GLY A 133 -6.65 7.07 -12.25
C GLY A 133 -6.19 8.45 -12.72
N GLY A 134 -5.34 8.54 -13.74
CA GLY A 134 -4.88 9.78 -14.34
C GLY A 134 -3.86 10.57 -13.48
N PRO A 135 -3.51 11.79 -13.91
CA PRO A 135 -2.55 12.64 -13.23
C PRO A 135 -2.95 12.98 -11.78
N THR A 136 -1.96 13.07 -10.91
CA THR A 136 -2.11 13.46 -9.50
C THR A 136 -0.85 14.21 -9.05
N THR A 137 -0.77 14.60 -7.78
CA THR A 137 0.43 15.20 -7.19
C THR A 137 1.35 14.13 -6.57
N ALA A 138 2.65 14.37 -6.54
CA ALA A 138 3.66 13.40 -6.08
C ALA A 138 3.47 13.01 -4.61
N ASP A 139 2.83 13.84 -3.78
CA ASP A 139 2.56 13.56 -2.37
C ASP A 139 1.66 12.32 -2.16
N VAL A 140 0.88 11.90 -3.17
CA VAL A 140 0.08 10.67 -3.11
C VAL A 140 0.95 9.42 -2.95
N ILE A 141 2.23 9.47 -3.33
CA ILE A 141 3.13 8.32 -3.34
C ILE A 141 3.33 7.75 -1.93
N VAL A 142 3.39 8.60 -0.90
CA VAL A 142 3.50 8.14 0.50
C VAL A 142 2.28 7.31 0.89
N ALA A 143 1.08 7.83 0.61
CA ALA A 143 -0.17 7.11 0.88
C ALA A 143 -0.30 5.84 0.04
N ALA A 144 0.06 5.89 -1.25
CA ALA A 144 0.06 4.72 -2.12
C ALA A 144 1.00 3.63 -1.58
N ARG A 145 2.22 4.00 -1.16
CA ARG A 145 3.18 3.04 -0.61
C ARG A 145 2.73 2.47 0.73
N LEU A 146 2.12 3.29 1.61
CA LEU A 146 1.53 2.81 2.87
C LEU A 146 0.49 1.72 2.60
N GLY A 147 -0.41 1.94 1.64
CA GLY A 147 -1.39 0.93 1.22
C GLY A 147 -0.75 -0.37 0.76
N GLU A 148 0.28 -0.28 -0.11
CA GLU A 148 1.00 -1.47 -0.59
C GLU A 148 1.68 -2.24 0.55
N VAL A 149 2.36 -1.53 1.46
CA VAL A 149 3.09 -2.15 2.58
C VAL A 149 2.13 -2.88 3.52
N GLU A 150 1.07 -2.22 3.99
CA GLU A 150 0.19 -2.79 5.02
C GLU A 150 -0.74 -3.87 4.45
N LEU A 151 -1.28 -3.67 3.25
CA LEU A 151 -2.16 -4.68 2.65
C LEU A 151 -1.38 -5.94 2.27
N HIS A 152 -0.19 -5.79 1.73
CA HIS A 152 0.63 -6.94 1.37
C HIS A 152 1.37 -7.57 2.57
N HIS A 153 1.56 -6.83 3.68
CA HIS A 153 1.91 -7.45 4.96
C HIS A 153 0.84 -8.46 5.39
N HIS A 154 -0.43 -8.06 5.33
CA HIS A 154 -1.53 -9.01 5.58
C HIS A 154 -1.51 -10.19 4.61
N ASP A 155 -1.27 -9.95 3.32
CA ASP A 155 -1.30 -10.97 2.27
C ASP A 155 -0.18 -12.01 2.40
N LEU A 156 0.90 -11.73 3.12
CA LEU A 156 1.93 -12.73 3.43
C LEU A 156 1.34 -13.92 4.22
N GLY A 157 0.34 -13.67 5.08
CA GLY A 157 -0.30 -14.72 5.88
C GLY A 157 0.57 -15.32 6.98
N VAL A 158 1.67 -14.64 7.36
CA VAL A 158 2.67 -15.16 8.31
C VAL A 158 2.43 -14.72 9.75
N ASP A 159 1.62 -13.68 9.94
CA ASP A 159 1.26 -13.15 11.26
C ASP A 159 -0.16 -12.56 11.27
N GLY A 160 -0.45 -11.64 12.21
CA GLY A 160 -1.77 -11.00 12.31
C GLY A 160 -2.07 -9.98 11.21
N GLY A 161 -1.09 -9.53 10.41
CA GLY A 161 -1.27 -8.56 9.34
C GLY A 161 -2.05 -7.31 9.79
N LEU A 162 -3.18 -7.00 9.13
CA LEU A 162 -4.01 -5.83 9.47
C LEU A 162 -4.51 -5.81 10.93
N ALA A 163 -4.63 -6.95 11.59
CA ALA A 163 -5.06 -7.03 12.99
C ALA A 163 -4.00 -6.51 13.98
N LEU A 164 -2.76 -6.32 13.54
CA LEU A 164 -1.67 -5.75 14.35
C LEU A 164 -1.73 -4.23 14.45
N LEU A 165 -2.54 -3.57 13.60
CA LEU A 165 -2.63 -2.12 13.56
C LEU A 165 -3.41 -1.59 14.76
N ASP A 166 -2.86 -0.58 15.45
CA ASP A 166 -3.66 0.21 16.37
C ASP A 166 -4.68 1.12 15.63
N GLY A 167 -5.58 1.74 16.39
CA GLY A 167 -6.64 2.54 15.80
C GLY A 167 -6.14 3.75 14.99
N THR A 168 -5.00 4.34 15.35
CA THR A 168 -4.40 5.47 14.62
C THR A 168 -3.77 5.00 13.32
N GLN A 169 -2.99 3.95 13.36
CA GLN A 169 -2.37 3.32 12.19
C GLN A 169 -3.42 2.84 11.18
N ALA A 170 -4.47 2.16 11.67
CA ALA A 170 -5.58 1.71 10.85
C ALA A 170 -6.34 2.88 10.19
N LEU A 171 -6.51 4.02 10.90
CA LEU A 171 -7.14 5.21 10.33
C LEU A 171 -6.27 5.87 9.26
N HIS A 172 -4.95 5.93 9.44
CA HIS A 172 -4.02 6.41 8.41
C HIS A 172 -4.06 5.51 7.17
N LEU A 173 -4.06 4.19 7.37
CA LEU A 173 -4.22 3.23 6.28
C LEU A 173 -5.56 3.39 5.56
N LEU A 174 -6.67 3.55 6.30
CA LEU A 174 -7.99 3.78 5.71
C LEU A 174 -7.99 5.01 4.80
N ARG A 175 -7.42 6.12 5.23
CA ARG A 175 -7.29 7.34 4.43
C ARG A 175 -6.41 7.12 3.19
N ALA A 176 -5.30 6.39 3.34
CA ALA A 176 -4.39 6.06 2.24
C ALA A 176 -5.07 5.18 1.18
N VAL A 177 -5.76 4.14 1.63
CA VAL A 177 -6.56 3.23 0.77
C VAL A 177 -7.64 4.01 0.02
N LEU A 178 -8.43 4.83 0.72
CA LEU A 178 -9.48 5.63 0.11
C LEU A 178 -8.93 6.62 -0.93
N ARG A 179 -7.81 7.29 -0.64
CA ARG A 179 -7.17 8.22 -1.58
C ARG A 179 -6.81 7.55 -2.91
N SER A 180 -6.34 6.30 -2.87
CA SER A 180 -6.06 5.50 -4.06
C SER A 180 -7.33 4.95 -4.69
N TYR A 181 -8.20 4.34 -3.89
CA TYR A 181 -9.37 3.58 -4.34
C TYR A 181 -10.40 4.45 -5.05
N VAL A 182 -10.77 5.59 -4.44
CA VAL A 182 -11.74 6.53 -5.03
C VAL A 182 -11.23 7.15 -6.34
N ARG A 183 -9.91 7.32 -6.46
CA ARG A 183 -9.29 7.85 -7.67
C ARG A 183 -9.24 6.84 -8.82
N THR A 184 -9.06 5.56 -8.51
CA THR A 184 -8.78 4.52 -9.51
C THR A 184 -9.98 3.62 -9.81
N ARG A 185 -11.09 3.73 -9.06
CA ARG A 185 -12.27 2.87 -9.13
C ARG A 185 -13.56 3.68 -9.08
N GLU A 186 -14.62 3.12 -9.62
CA GLU A 186 -15.99 3.62 -9.44
C GLU A 186 -16.58 3.12 -8.14
N VAL A 187 -16.13 3.71 -7.04
CA VAL A 187 -16.62 3.37 -5.70
C VAL A 187 -18.04 3.88 -5.50
N PRO A 188 -18.97 3.10 -4.91
CA PRO A 188 -20.32 3.56 -4.58
C PRO A 188 -20.31 4.80 -3.69
N ALA A 189 -21.32 5.65 -3.83
CA ALA A 189 -21.54 6.81 -2.96
C ALA A 189 -21.96 6.31 -1.56
N MET A 190 -21.20 6.67 -0.52
CA MET A 190 -21.43 6.21 0.86
C MET A 190 -20.76 7.11 1.88
N LYS A 191 -21.07 6.91 3.15
CA LYS A 191 -20.38 7.51 4.28
C LYS A 191 -19.71 6.42 5.12
N LEU A 192 -18.45 6.59 5.45
CA LEU A 192 -17.75 5.70 6.36
C LEU A 192 -17.62 6.36 7.72
N GLN A 193 -18.04 5.65 8.77
CA GLN A 193 -17.93 6.09 10.16
C GLN A 193 -16.95 5.20 10.92
N PRO A 194 -15.63 5.51 10.87
CA PRO A 194 -14.66 4.78 11.68
C PRO A 194 -14.94 5.04 13.18
N THR A 195 -14.79 4.02 14.01
CA THR A 195 -14.95 4.15 15.45
C THR A 195 -13.93 5.15 16.02
N GLY A 196 -14.42 6.17 16.72
CA GLY A 196 -13.55 7.19 17.35
C GLY A 196 -12.96 8.23 16.39
N ALA A 197 -13.41 8.28 15.13
CA ALA A 197 -12.93 9.24 14.15
C ALA A 197 -14.08 9.96 13.42
N GLU A 198 -13.73 10.98 12.64
CA GLU A 198 -14.68 11.76 11.85
C GLU A 198 -15.30 10.95 10.71
N LEU A 199 -16.54 11.33 10.35
CA LEU A 199 -17.25 10.76 9.21
C LEU A 199 -16.52 11.09 7.89
N ILE A 200 -16.32 10.09 7.05
CA ILE A 200 -15.71 10.24 5.72
C ILE A 200 -16.82 10.10 4.68
N VAL A 201 -17.03 11.14 3.87
CA VAL A 201 -18.05 11.15 2.82
C VAL A 201 -17.41 10.80 1.47
N ILE A 202 -17.99 9.84 0.78
CA ILE A 202 -17.56 9.40 -0.55
C ILE A 202 -18.69 9.72 -1.54
N ARG A 203 -18.42 10.61 -2.52
CA ARG A 203 -19.34 10.98 -3.62
C ARG A 203 -20.75 11.36 -3.16
N ASP A 204 -20.86 12.13 -2.09
CA ASP A 204 -22.14 12.60 -1.51
C ASP A 204 -23.14 11.46 -1.16
N GLY A 205 -22.63 10.29 -0.82
CA GLY A 205 -23.44 9.15 -0.40
C GLY A 205 -24.20 9.40 0.89
N GLU A 206 -25.38 8.76 1.06
CA GLU A 206 -26.18 8.88 2.27
C GLU A 206 -26.06 7.66 3.19
N GLN A 207 -25.78 6.48 2.63
CA GLN A 207 -25.66 5.25 3.40
C GLN A 207 -24.41 5.30 4.31
N VAL A 208 -24.63 5.14 5.62
CA VAL A 208 -23.54 5.09 6.61
C VAL A 208 -23.11 3.65 6.83
N ILE A 209 -21.80 3.40 6.76
CA ILE A 209 -21.15 2.12 7.06
C ILE A 209 -20.19 2.38 8.21
N ALA A 210 -20.43 1.76 9.36
CA ALA A 210 -19.72 2.03 10.61
C ALA A 210 -18.98 0.78 11.10
N GLY A 211 -17.77 0.99 11.63
CA GLY A 211 -16.94 -0.09 12.20
C GLY A 211 -15.59 0.42 12.65
N SER A 212 -14.69 -0.49 13.03
CA SER A 212 -13.29 -0.10 13.25
C SER A 212 -12.63 0.32 11.92
N ALA A 213 -11.58 1.12 11.99
CA ALA A 213 -10.82 1.49 10.79
C ALA A 213 -10.23 0.25 10.10
N THR A 214 -9.78 -0.75 10.88
CA THR A 214 -9.27 -2.04 10.36
C THR A 214 -10.34 -2.82 9.61
N ASP A 215 -11.57 -2.93 10.15
CA ASP A 215 -12.67 -3.62 9.48
C ASP A 215 -13.07 -2.93 8.17
N LEU A 216 -13.11 -1.59 8.19
CA LEU A 216 -13.38 -0.79 6.99
C LEU A 216 -12.31 -0.99 5.92
N VAL A 217 -11.02 -0.99 6.28
CA VAL A 217 -9.91 -1.28 5.36
C VAL A 217 -10.03 -2.70 4.80
N SER A 218 -10.25 -3.69 5.67
CA SER A 218 -10.35 -5.11 5.26
C SER A 218 -11.47 -5.30 4.24
N TRP A 219 -12.64 -4.71 4.50
CA TRP A 219 -13.77 -4.77 3.57
C TRP A 219 -13.49 -4.03 2.25
N LEU A 220 -13.02 -2.77 2.31
CA LEU A 220 -12.73 -1.96 1.12
C LEU A 220 -11.67 -2.61 0.22
N SER A 221 -10.72 -3.32 0.79
CA SER A 221 -9.62 -3.97 0.07
C SER A 221 -9.89 -5.44 -0.30
N GLY A 222 -11.09 -5.96 0.01
CA GLY A 222 -11.47 -7.35 -0.28
C GLY A 222 -10.75 -8.39 0.59
N ARG A 223 -10.20 -7.97 1.72
CA ARG A 223 -9.53 -8.85 2.69
C ARG A 223 -10.42 -9.25 3.86
N GLY A 224 -11.67 -8.81 3.84
CA GLY A 224 -12.72 -9.15 4.77
C GLY A 224 -14.09 -9.00 4.12
N ASP A 225 -15.08 -9.76 4.61
CA ASP A 225 -16.46 -9.78 4.08
C ASP A 225 -17.34 -8.64 4.61
N GLY A 226 -16.81 -7.82 5.54
CA GLY A 226 -17.55 -6.73 6.18
C GLY A 226 -18.60 -7.17 7.19
N SER A 227 -18.64 -8.44 7.60
CA SER A 227 -19.63 -8.99 8.55
C SER A 227 -19.62 -8.29 9.92
N THR A 228 -18.51 -7.65 10.30
CA THR A 228 -18.36 -6.86 11.53
C THR A 228 -18.86 -5.42 11.38
N LEU A 229 -19.11 -4.95 10.16
CA LEU A 229 -19.54 -3.60 9.87
C LEU A 229 -21.04 -3.43 10.11
N ARG A 230 -21.43 -2.26 10.54
CA ARG A 230 -22.85 -1.88 10.79
C ARG A 230 -23.31 -0.91 9.73
N THR A 231 -24.44 -1.20 9.10
CA THR A 231 -25.09 -0.34 8.11
C THR A 231 -26.60 -0.60 8.09
N THR A 232 -27.34 0.33 7.54
CA THR A 232 -28.77 0.14 7.22
C THR A 232 -28.89 -0.25 5.75
N GLY A 233 -29.42 -1.44 5.45
CA GLY A 233 -29.73 -1.86 4.08
C GLY A 233 -28.69 -2.74 3.38
N GLY A 234 -27.75 -3.32 4.10
CA GLY A 234 -26.69 -4.19 3.53
C GLY A 234 -25.49 -3.40 2.99
N LEU A 235 -24.37 -4.09 2.84
CA LEU A 235 -23.14 -3.49 2.29
C LEU A 235 -23.27 -3.36 0.77
N PRO A 236 -22.82 -2.24 0.17
CA PRO A 236 -22.79 -2.10 -1.28
C PRO A 236 -21.72 -3.04 -1.89
N GLU A 237 -21.99 -3.46 -3.12
CA GLU A 237 -20.99 -4.18 -3.91
C GLU A 237 -19.82 -3.23 -4.26
N LEU A 238 -18.61 -3.69 -3.99
CA LEU A 238 -17.39 -2.93 -4.27
C LEU A 238 -16.70 -3.44 -5.53
N PRO A 239 -16.09 -2.54 -6.33
CA PRO A 239 -15.20 -2.98 -7.41
C PRO A 239 -13.99 -3.72 -6.81
N SER A 240 -13.46 -4.69 -7.54
CA SER A 240 -12.28 -5.46 -7.11
C SER A 240 -11.07 -4.54 -6.85
N TRP A 241 -10.35 -4.88 -5.80
CA TRP A 241 -9.11 -4.18 -5.44
C TRP A 241 -8.00 -4.36 -6.47
#